data_5e38b2b1e018d2d493b462b42445c7cf
#
_entry.id   5e38b2b1e018d2d493b462b42445c7cf
#
_cell.length_a   1.000
_cell.length_b   1.000
_cell.length_c   1.000
_cell.angle_alpha   90.00
_cell.angle_beta   90.00
_cell.angle_gamma   90.00
#
_symmetry.space_group_name_H-M   'P 1'
#
loop_
_entity.id
_entity.type
_entity.pdbx_description
1 polymer ?
#
loop_
_entity_poly.entity_id
_entity_poly.type
_entity_poly.pdbx_seq_one_letter_code
_entity_poly.pdbx_strand_id
1 'polypeptide(L)'
;MSGYELIDKGDGKFSLKGEMNFDTAGDILRDSEQPFEKHTRIEIDLTEVTDTDSAGLALLLEWITWANHTVREIRFTGVPEIIDAIAKTTEVDNLLTKGERWSGFIEAPPTGVKLTAPAR
;
A
#
# COMPACT_ATOMS: atom_id res chain seq x y z
N MET A 1 20.16 -6.31 -11.22
CA MET A 1 19.98 -5.17 -10.37
C MET A 1 18.56 -4.68 -10.41
N SER A 2 17.95 -4.50 -9.26
CA SER A 2 16.57 -4.05 -9.28
C SER A 2 16.52 -2.54 -9.37
N GLY A 3 15.43 -2.02 -9.88
CA GLY A 3 15.21 -0.59 -9.95
C GLY A 3 14.64 -0.02 -8.67
N TYR A 4 14.61 -0.79 -7.61
CA TYR A 4 14.04 -0.36 -6.35
C TYR A 4 14.84 -0.91 -5.18
N GLU A 5 14.57 -0.37 -4.01
CA GLU A 5 15.16 -0.86 -2.77
C GLU A 5 14.12 -0.77 -1.66
N LEU A 6 13.84 -1.89 -1.00
CA LEU A 6 12.94 -1.91 0.15
C LEU A 6 13.79 -2.04 1.40
N ILE A 7 13.72 -1.03 2.26
CA ILE A 7 14.58 -0.91 3.43
C ILE A 7 13.77 -1.11 4.70
N ASP A 8 14.22 -2.04 5.54
CA ASP A 8 13.63 -2.27 6.85
C ASP A 8 14.30 -1.32 7.84
N LYS A 9 13.53 -0.40 8.40
CA LYS A 9 14.06 0.61 9.31
C LYS A 9 13.80 0.24 10.77
N GLY A 10 13.23 -0.92 11.02
CA GLY A 10 12.95 -1.36 12.37
C GLY A 10 11.56 -0.95 12.82
N ASP A 11 11.04 -1.68 13.79
CA ASP A 11 9.76 -1.38 14.43
C ASP A 11 8.58 -1.30 13.46
N GLY A 12 8.63 -2.09 12.39
CA GLY A 12 7.55 -2.10 11.42
C GLY A 12 7.59 -0.95 10.44
N LYS A 13 8.67 -0.18 10.43
CA LYS A 13 8.81 0.95 9.52
C LYS A 13 9.70 0.57 8.36
N PHE A 14 9.25 0.89 7.16
CA PHE A 14 9.95 0.55 5.93
C PHE A 14 10.03 1.76 5.03
N SER A 15 11.01 1.76 4.16
CA SER A 15 11.15 2.79 3.15
C SER A 15 11.32 2.11 1.79
N LEU A 16 10.59 2.58 0.80
CA LEU A 16 10.74 2.08 -0.56
C LEU A 16 11.34 3.18 -1.40
N LYS A 17 12.44 2.87 -2.07
CA LYS A 17 13.13 3.83 -2.92
C LYS A 17 13.15 3.34 -4.35
N GLY A 18 13.12 4.26 -5.29
CA GLY A 18 13.30 3.96 -6.69
C GLY A 18 11.99 3.72 -7.41
N GLU A 19 11.98 2.72 -8.26
CA GLU A 19 10.84 2.47 -9.14
C GLU A 19 9.80 1.59 -8.48
N MET A 20 8.56 2.04 -8.55
CA MET A 20 7.42 1.28 -8.05
C MET A 20 6.39 1.29 -9.16
N ASN A 21 6.62 0.44 -10.15
CA ASN A 21 5.84 0.48 -11.37
C ASN A 21 5.57 -0.93 -11.90
N PHE A 22 5.07 -1.00 -13.12
CA PHE A 22 4.70 -2.28 -13.73
C PHE A 22 5.86 -3.28 -13.72
N ASP A 23 7.08 -2.80 -13.92
CA ASP A 23 8.24 -3.68 -14.00
C ASP A 23 8.70 -4.21 -12.64
N THR A 24 8.41 -3.49 -11.56
CA THR A 24 8.95 -3.81 -10.25
C THR A 24 7.91 -4.26 -9.23
N ALA A 25 6.63 -3.95 -9.44
CA ALA A 25 5.61 -4.16 -8.43
C ALA A 25 5.54 -5.60 -7.92
N GLY A 26 5.61 -6.56 -8.84
CA GLY A 26 5.55 -7.96 -8.44
C GLY A 26 6.71 -8.38 -7.56
N ASP A 27 7.90 -7.91 -7.89
CA ASP A 27 9.09 -8.23 -7.12
C ASP A 27 9.05 -7.55 -5.75
N ILE A 28 8.57 -6.31 -5.71
CA ILE A 28 8.45 -5.59 -4.44
C ILE A 28 7.48 -6.33 -3.52
N LEU A 29 6.35 -6.74 -4.06
CA LEU A 29 5.36 -7.46 -3.28
C LEU A 29 5.96 -8.74 -2.69
N ARG A 30 6.66 -9.50 -3.52
CA ARG A 30 7.28 -10.74 -3.07
C ARG A 30 8.33 -10.49 -2.00
N ASP A 31 9.17 -9.46 -2.19
CA ASP A 31 10.23 -9.15 -1.25
C ASP A 31 9.70 -8.67 0.09
N SER A 32 8.49 -8.13 0.11
CA SER A 32 7.91 -7.60 1.34
C SER A 32 7.27 -8.67 2.22
N GLU A 33 7.01 -9.86 1.67
CA GLU A 33 6.23 -10.87 2.39
C GLU A 33 6.81 -11.24 3.73
N GLN A 34 8.07 -11.64 3.76
CA GLN A 34 8.67 -12.08 5.01
C GLN A 34 8.87 -10.95 6.01
N PRO A 35 9.43 -9.81 5.61
CA PRO A 35 9.61 -8.73 6.58
C PRO A 35 8.29 -8.23 7.17
N PHE A 36 7.25 -8.13 6.34
CA PHE A 36 5.98 -7.61 6.82
C PHE A 36 5.29 -8.55 7.79
N GLU A 37 5.47 -9.86 7.61
CA GLU A 37 4.83 -10.83 8.47
C GLU A 37 5.24 -10.70 9.93
N LYS A 38 6.38 -10.10 10.19
CA LYS A 38 6.90 -9.97 11.54
C LYS A 38 6.25 -8.89 12.36
N HIS A 39 5.38 -8.10 11.74
CA HIS A 39 4.81 -6.93 12.41
C HIS A 39 3.31 -6.90 12.29
N THR A 40 2.64 -6.37 13.32
CA THR A 40 1.20 -6.16 13.27
C THR A 40 0.87 -4.75 12.82
N ARG A 41 1.85 -3.86 12.87
CA ARG A 41 1.72 -2.50 12.38
C ARG A 41 2.85 -2.20 11.43
N ILE A 42 2.51 -1.75 10.24
CA ILE A 42 3.48 -1.52 9.19
C ILE A 42 3.29 -0.12 8.64
N GLU A 43 4.39 0.60 8.52
CA GLU A 43 4.38 1.94 7.95
C GLU A 43 5.39 1.95 6.81
N ILE A 44 4.96 2.42 5.64
CA ILE A 44 5.81 2.43 4.47
C ILE A 44 5.97 3.85 3.96
N ASP A 45 7.21 4.31 3.95
CA ASP A 45 7.55 5.65 3.48
C ASP A 45 7.85 5.57 1.98
N LEU A 46 7.06 6.27 1.19
CA LEU A 46 7.19 6.27 -0.26
C LEU A 46 7.80 7.55 -0.80
N THR A 47 8.35 8.38 0.09
CA THR A 47 8.90 9.68 -0.29
C THR A 47 9.97 9.59 -1.35
N GLU A 48 10.75 8.52 -1.37
CA GLU A 48 11.85 8.38 -2.30
C GLU A 48 11.55 7.51 -3.52
N VAL A 49 10.28 7.26 -3.76
CA VAL A 49 9.86 6.62 -5.01
C VAL A 49 10.05 7.64 -6.12
N THR A 50 10.79 7.25 -7.15
CA THR A 50 11.15 8.16 -8.23
C THR A 50 10.34 7.96 -9.49
N ASP A 51 9.74 6.79 -9.65
CA ASP A 51 8.95 6.49 -10.83
C ASP A 51 7.83 5.53 -10.45
N THR A 52 6.62 5.86 -10.86
CA THR A 52 5.49 4.99 -10.54
C THR A 52 4.40 5.16 -11.59
N ASP A 53 3.46 4.22 -11.60
CA ASP A 53 2.32 4.24 -12.52
C ASP A 53 1.15 3.54 -11.83
N SER A 54 0.14 3.14 -12.60
CA SER A 54 -1.03 2.50 -12.02
C SER A 54 -0.70 1.17 -11.33
N ALA A 55 0.39 0.52 -11.74
CA ALA A 55 0.81 -0.70 -11.05
C ALA A 55 1.29 -0.40 -9.63
N GLY A 56 1.80 0.81 -9.41
CA GLY A 56 2.15 1.24 -8.05
C GLY A 56 0.93 1.32 -7.16
N LEU A 57 -0.15 1.89 -7.68
CA LEU A 57 -1.40 1.91 -6.91
C LEU A 57 -1.89 0.50 -6.63
N ALA A 58 -1.84 -0.37 -7.64
CA ALA A 58 -2.25 -1.76 -7.47
C ALA A 58 -1.44 -2.45 -6.36
N LEU A 59 -0.15 -2.17 -6.30
CA LEU A 59 0.70 -2.72 -5.25
C LEU A 59 0.25 -2.27 -3.87
N LEU A 60 -0.04 -0.98 -3.72
CA LEU A 60 -0.53 -0.48 -2.43
C LEU A 60 -1.83 -1.16 -2.04
N LEU A 61 -2.73 -1.34 -3.01
CA LEU A 61 -4.00 -2.00 -2.74
C LEU A 61 -3.82 -3.47 -2.37
N GLU A 62 -2.84 -4.14 -2.98
CA GLU A 62 -2.53 -5.52 -2.62
C GLU A 62 -2.05 -5.61 -1.17
N TRP A 63 -1.19 -4.69 -0.77
CA TRP A 63 -0.71 -4.66 0.61
C TRP A 63 -1.86 -4.39 1.58
N ILE A 64 -2.78 -3.51 1.21
CA ILE A 64 -3.93 -3.22 2.06
C ILE A 64 -4.81 -4.46 2.20
N THR A 65 -5.05 -5.15 1.10
CA THR A 65 -5.83 -6.37 1.11
C THR A 65 -5.19 -7.43 2.01
N TRP A 66 -3.88 -7.59 1.87
CA TRP A 66 -3.16 -8.54 2.71
C TRP A 66 -3.27 -8.18 4.19
N ALA A 67 -3.12 -6.89 4.51
CA ALA A 67 -3.21 -6.44 5.90
C ALA A 67 -4.59 -6.70 6.47
N ASN A 68 -5.63 -6.44 5.66
CA ASN A 68 -7.00 -6.70 6.11
C ASN A 68 -7.24 -8.18 6.37
N HIS A 69 -6.74 -9.04 5.50
CA HIS A 69 -6.94 -10.48 5.66
C HIS A 69 -6.17 -11.04 6.85
N THR A 70 -5.10 -10.41 7.24
CA THR A 70 -4.26 -10.92 8.31
C THR A 70 -4.40 -10.11 9.60
N VAL A 71 -5.36 -9.20 9.64
CA VAL A 71 -5.67 -8.36 10.80
C VAL A 71 -4.45 -7.55 11.22
N ARG A 72 -3.85 -6.89 10.24
CA ARG A 72 -2.71 -6.00 10.46
C ARG A 72 -3.08 -4.59 10.04
N GLU A 73 -2.35 -3.65 10.57
CA GLU A 73 -2.53 -2.25 10.25
C GLU A 73 -1.41 -1.83 9.30
N ILE A 74 -1.75 -1.16 8.22
CA ILE A 74 -0.74 -0.66 7.30
C ILE A 74 -1.07 0.78 6.96
N ARG A 75 -0.03 1.60 6.85
CA ARG A 75 -0.20 2.99 6.43
C ARG A 75 0.95 3.40 5.55
N PHE A 76 0.67 4.37 4.70
CA PHE A 76 1.65 4.87 3.75
C PHE A 76 1.89 6.34 4.00
N THR A 77 3.16 6.75 3.91
CA THR A 77 3.52 8.15 4.01
C THR A 77 4.24 8.56 2.73
N GLY A 78 4.12 9.82 2.36
CA GLY A 78 4.78 10.32 1.16
C GLY A 78 4.29 9.71 -0.13
N VAL A 79 2.99 9.44 -0.22
CA VAL A 79 2.43 8.81 -1.42
C VAL A 79 2.70 9.71 -2.63
N PRO A 80 3.25 9.13 -3.71
CA PRO A 80 3.54 9.93 -4.91
C PRO A 80 2.30 10.59 -5.49
N GLU A 81 2.49 11.77 -6.02
CA GLU A 81 1.39 12.57 -6.54
C GLU A 81 0.59 11.86 -7.62
N ILE A 82 1.27 11.13 -8.49
CA ILE A 82 0.58 10.42 -9.55
C ILE A 82 -0.32 9.31 -9.01
N ILE A 83 0.12 8.66 -7.94
CA ILE A 83 -0.71 7.63 -7.29
C ILE A 83 -1.95 8.28 -6.70
N ASP A 84 -1.77 9.41 -6.03
CA ASP A 84 -2.89 10.13 -5.44
C ASP A 84 -3.88 10.56 -6.50
N ALA A 85 -3.39 11.04 -7.64
CA ALA A 85 -4.25 11.47 -8.74
C ALA A 85 -5.06 10.31 -9.31
N ILE A 86 -4.43 9.15 -9.50
CA ILE A 86 -5.12 7.98 -10.00
C ILE A 86 -6.16 7.50 -8.99
N ALA A 87 -5.78 7.52 -7.72
CA ALA A 87 -6.66 7.06 -6.66
C ALA A 87 -7.91 7.93 -6.57
N LYS A 88 -7.77 9.22 -6.75
CA LYS A 88 -8.92 10.12 -6.73
C LYS A 88 -9.88 9.82 -7.86
N THR A 89 -9.34 9.47 -9.01
CA THR A 89 -10.17 9.13 -10.15
C THR A 89 -10.99 7.87 -9.89
N THR A 90 -10.46 6.95 -9.10
CA THR A 90 -11.11 5.69 -8.80
C THR A 90 -11.77 5.69 -7.43
N GLU A 91 -11.72 6.81 -6.73
CA GLU A 91 -12.37 6.97 -5.43
C GLU A 91 -11.82 6.09 -4.33
N VAL A 92 -10.53 5.75 -4.41
CA VAL A 92 -9.88 4.99 -3.35
C VAL A 92 -8.91 5.84 -2.56
N ASP A 93 -8.87 7.15 -2.79
CA ASP A 93 -7.90 8.01 -2.14
C ASP A 93 -8.06 8.05 -0.62
N ASN A 94 -9.27 7.93 -0.11
CA ASN A 94 -9.49 7.88 1.33
C ASN A 94 -8.77 6.71 1.96
N LEU A 95 -8.71 5.59 1.27
CA LEU A 95 -8.04 4.42 1.76
C LEU A 95 -6.54 4.64 1.88
N LEU A 96 -5.97 5.41 0.97
CA LEU A 96 -4.54 5.65 0.97
C LEU A 96 -4.11 6.70 1.97
N THR A 97 -4.93 7.73 2.15
CA THR A 97 -4.53 8.86 2.99
C THR A 97 -4.88 8.68 4.46
N LYS A 98 -5.79 7.79 4.75
CA LYS A 98 -6.20 7.53 6.12
C LYS A 98 -5.72 6.18 6.56
N GLY A 99 -4.42 5.99 6.50
CA GLY A 99 -3.81 4.69 6.75
C GLY A 99 -4.21 4.05 8.06
N GLU A 100 -4.58 4.86 9.03
CA GLU A 100 -4.96 4.30 10.32
C GLU A 100 -6.22 3.45 10.24
N ARG A 101 -6.92 3.48 9.10
CA ARG A 101 -8.15 2.72 8.96
C ARG A 101 -7.98 1.38 8.28
N TRP A 102 -6.75 1.00 8.03
CA TRP A 102 -6.53 -0.21 7.24
C TRP A 102 -6.53 -1.48 8.01
N SER A 103 -6.70 -1.46 9.28
CA SER A 103 -6.45 -2.62 10.08
C SER A 103 -7.60 -3.59 10.06
N GLY A 104 -7.97 -3.98 8.92
CA GLY A 104 -8.82 -5.13 8.81
C GLY A 104 -10.28 -4.92 8.95
N PHE A 105 -10.75 -3.68 8.88
CA PHE A 105 -12.11 -3.57 9.04
C PHE A 105 -12.69 -2.61 8.12
N ILE A 106 -12.17 -2.43 7.01
CA ILE A 106 -12.77 -1.59 6.10
C ILE A 106 -14.10 -2.09 5.84
N GLU A 107 -14.93 -1.73 6.54
CA GLU A 107 -16.13 -2.24 6.44
C GLU A 107 -16.88 -1.84 5.44
N ALA A 108 -16.72 -2.49 5.28
CA ALA A 108 -17.18 -2.44 4.65
C ALA A 108 -17.91 -1.80 4.38
N PRO A 109 -18.01 -1.70 4.31
CA PRO A 109 -18.37 -1.18 4.08
C PRO A 109 -18.97 -0.77 3.81
N PRO A 110 -19.32 -0.62 3.75
CA PRO A 110 -19.83 -0.32 3.68
C PRO A 110 -20.08 0.09 3.28
N THR A 111 -20.29 -0.17 3.15
CA THR A 111 -20.30 0.02 2.87
C THR A 111 -20.08 0.44 2.31
N GLY A 112 -20.21 0.40 2.17
CA GLY A 112 -19.89 0.29 1.62
C GLY A 112 -19.49 0.71 1.09
N VAL A 113 -19.77 0.64 0.84
CA VAL A 113 -19.21 0.62 0.45
C VAL A 113 -18.83 0.45 -0.14
N LYS A 114 -18.73 0.24 -0.55
CA LYS A 114 -18.41 -0.08 -0.91
C LYS A 114 -17.69 -0.44 -1.53
N LEU A 115 -17.83 -0.89 -1.83
CA LEU A 115 -17.24 -1.35 -2.17
C LEU A 115 -17.10 -1.82 -2.47
N THR A 116 -17.45 -1.79 -2.64
CA THR A 116 -17.34 -2.36 -2.60
C THR A 116 -17.42 -2.49 -2.68
N ALA A 117 -17.79 -2.53 -2.84
CA ALA A 117 -17.94 -2.99 -2.66
C ALA A 117 -18.20 -3.03 -2.61
N PRO A 118 -18.66 -3.06 -2.88
CA PRO A 118 -19.08 -3.38 -2.63
C PRO A 118 -19.38 -3.42 -2.42
N ALA A 119 -19.66 -3.64 -2.68
CA ALA A 119 -20.03 -3.86 -2.32
C ALA A 119 -20.43 -3.74 -2.25
N ARG A 120 -20.87 -3.91 -2.55
CA ARG A 120 -21.43 -3.84 -2.31
C ARG A 120 -21.66 -4.10 -2.42
#